data_cf9de3353e80655bc34b1372a3ad0a2d
#
_entry.id   cf9de3353e80655bc34b1372a3ad0a2d
#
_cell.length_a   1.000
_cell.length_b   1.000
_cell.length_c   1.000
_cell.angle_alpha   90.00
_cell.angle_beta   90.00
_cell.angle_gamma   90.00
#
_symmetry.space_group_name_H-M   'P 1'
#
loop_
_entity.id
_entity.type
_entity.pdbx_description
1 polymer ?
#
loop_
_entity_poly.entity_id
_entity_poly.type
_entity_poly.pdbx_seq_one_letter_code
_entity_poly.pdbx_strand_id
1 'polypeptide(L)'
;MRNYSIITAFLYLNSIKGDFILNKTEILQYLTDKQIPFTKYEHEPIFSVEEGDKSNLPNREKVIRNLFLCDAKKKNFYLVSLFVHKNINLKELSEKIPSKRLSFAKQEAMEQMLEVKPGSVTPLAILNNKDKNILMIFDSELQNQTIGMHPMENTATVFLKFEDLYTLLLPHGN
;
A
#
# COMPACT_ATOMS: atom_id res chain seq x y z
N MET A 1 -24.67 -7.02 -7.29
CA MET A 1 -23.79 -5.83 -7.44
C MET A 1 -22.90 -5.77 -6.20
N ARG A 2 -21.60 -6.00 -6.35
CA ARG A 2 -20.66 -5.85 -5.20
C ARG A 2 -20.37 -4.35 -5.05
N ASN A 3 -20.80 -3.76 -3.94
CA ASN A 3 -20.52 -2.36 -3.63
C ASN A 3 -19.04 -2.24 -3.23
N TYR A 4 -18.21 -1.69 -4.11
CA TYR A 4 -16.90 -1.17 -3.73
C TYR A 4 -17.14 0.24 -3.17
N SER A 5 -17.13 0.38 -1.85
CA SER A 5 -17.01 1.71 -1.25
C SER A 5 -15.53 2.09 -1.31
N ILE A 6 -15.23 3.25 -1.87
CA ILE A 6 -13.89 3.78 -1.99
C ILE A 6 -13.74 4.90 -0.97
N ILE A 7 -12.72 4.80 -0.14
CA ILE A 7 -12.30 5.90 0.73
C ILE A 7 -11.20 6.63 -0.02
N THR A 8 -11.49 7.83 -0.46
CA THR A 8 -10.50 8.72 -1.08
C THR A 8 -10.06 9.73 -0.02
N ALA A 9 -8.79 9.68 0.36
CA ALA A 9 -8.21 10.67 1.26
C ALA A 9 -7.52 11.76 0.44
N PHE A 10 -8.06 12.98 0.50
CA PHE A 10 -7.39 14.20 0.07
C PHE A 10 -6.96 14.98 1.31
N LEU A 11 -5.68 15.06 1.60
CA LEU A 11 -5.22 16.03 2.60
C LEU A 11 -3.81 16.55 2.33
N TYR A 12 -3.69 17.84 2.49
CA TYR A 12 -2.45 18.62 2.53
C TYR A 12 -1.78 18.47 3.88
N LEU A 13 -0.47 18.18 3.90
CA LEU A 13 0.34 18.61 5.03
C LEU A 13 1.84 18.70 4.74
N ASN A 14 2.41 19.73 5.34
CA ASN A 14 3.82 20.12 5.28
C ASN A 14 4.70 19.28 6.21
N SER A 15 5.91 18.99 5.70
CA SER A 15 7.14 18.94 6.48
C SER A 15 7.51 17.64 7.18
N ILE A 16 8.08 16.71 6.41
CA ILE A 16 9.26 16.02 6.89
C ILE A 16 10.43 16.54 6.03
N LYS A 17 11.27 17.38 6.62
CA LYS A 17 12.52 17.84 6.00
C LYS A 17 13.55 16.72 6.13
N GLY A 18 13.97 16.14 5.02
CA GLY A 18 15.10 15.23 4.92
C GLY A 18 14.95 14.32 3.71
N ASP A 19 15.98 14.22 2.87
CA ASP A 19 16.06 13.28 1.75
C ASP A 19 16.26 11.83 2.23
N PHE A 20 15.41 11.35 3.15
CA PHE A 20 15.47 9.99 3.66
C PHE A 20 14.51 9.11 2.86
N ILE A 21 15.08 8.08 2.25
CA ILE A 21 14.35 6.94 1.69
C ILE A 21 14.09 5.98 2.86
N LEU A 22 12.83 5.70 3.14
CA LEU A 22 12.48 4.73 4.18
C LEU A 22 12.63 3.32 3.61
N ASN A 23 13.57 2.57 4.14
CA ASN A 23 13.71 1.14 3.93
C ASN A 23 13.01 0.34 5.06
N LYS A 24 13.16 -0.99 5.08
CA LYS A 24 12.56 -1.87 6.09
C LYS A 24 12.89 -1.46 7.54
N THR A 25 14.15 -1.18 7.81
CA THR A 25 14.59 -0.81 9.16
C THR A 25 14.02 0.53 9.59
N GLU A 26 14.08 1.50 8.70
CA GLU A 26 13.62 2.86 8.96
C GLU A 26 12.10 2.94 9.09
N ILE A 27 11.34 2.19 8.30
CA ILE A 27 9.88 2.16 8.43
C ILE A 27 9.43 1.49 9.75
N LEU A 28 10.12 0.43 10.18
CA LEU A 28 9.83 -0.20 11.47
C LEU A 28 10.14 0.75 12.64
N GLN A 29 11.25 1.47 12.56
CA GLN A 29 11.59 2.51 13.54
C GLN A 29 10.55 3.63 13.51
N TYR A 30 10.15 4.08 12.33
CA TYR A 30 9.14 5.13 12.18
C TYR A 30 7.79 4.75 12.80
N LEU A 31 7.33 3.50 12.60
CA LEU A 31 6.12 3.00 13.26
C LEU A 31 6.26 3.03 14.78
N THR A 32 7.41 2.63 15.30
CA THR A 32 7.73 2.65 16.74
C THR A 32 7.72 4.08 17.29
N ASP A 33 8.38 5.01 16.63
CA ASP A 33 8.46 6.43 17.03
C ASP A 33 7.09 7.10 17.02
N LYS A 34 6.21 6.68 16.10
CA LYS A 34 4.81 7.11 16.05
C LYS A 34 3.90 6.38 17.03
N GLN A 35 4.47 5.49 17.86
CA GLN A 35 3.74 4.69 18.85
C GLN A 35 2.59 3.85 18.23
N ILE A 36 2.76 3.41 17.00
CA ILE A 36 1.80 2.56 16.31
C ILE A 36 2.07 1.11 16.73
N PRO A 37 1.11 0.43 17.38
CA PRO A 37 1.26 -0.98 17.74
C PRO A 37 1.27 -1.86 16.49
N PHE A 38 2.28 -2.72 16.37
CA PHE A 38 2.34 -3.71 15.30
C PHE A 38 2.97 -5.02 15.77
N THR A 39 2.64 -6.11 15.08
CA THR A 39 3.32 -7.40 15.22
C THR A 39 4.05 -7.69 13.92
N LYS A 40 5.34 -8.10 14.01
CA LYS A 40 6.17 -8.42 12.85
C LYS A 40 6.44 -9.90 12.76
N TYR A 41 6.37 -10.46 11.56
CA TYR A 41 6.78 -11.81 11.21
C TYR A 41 7.79 -11.77 10.08
N GLU A 42 8.97 -12.35 10.29
CA GLU A 42 9.96 -12.57 9.23
C GLU A 42 9.61 -13.86 8.49
N HIS A 43 9.85 -13.88 7.18
CA HIS A 43 9.60 -15.04 6.33
C HIS A 43 10.47 -14.98 5.06
N GLU A 44 10.57 -16.10 4.36
CA GLU A 44 11.16 -16.12 3.02
C GLU A 44 10.32 -15.26 2.05
N PRO A 45 10.93 -14.71 0.99
CA PRO A 45 10.20 -13.91 0.01
C PRO A 45 8.98 -14.64 -0.56
N ILE A 46 7.84 -13.97 -0.60
CA ILE A 46 6.55 -14.48 -1.10
C ILE A 46 6.17 -13.71 -2.37
N PHE A 47 6.17 -14.36 -3.52
CA PHE A 47 5.92 -13.71 -4.81
C PHE A 47 4.53 -14.02 -5.39
N SER A 48 3.80 -14.97 -4.82
CA SER A 48 2.45 -15.31 -5.26
C SER A 48 1.49 -15.54 -4.09
N VAL A 49 0.19 -15.54 -4.37
CA VAL A 49 -0.84 -15.86 -3.38
C VAL A 49 -0.66 -17.30 -2.90
N GLU A 50 -0.39 -18.21 -3.84
CA GLU A 50 -0.22 -19.65 -3.58
C GLU A 50 1.00 -19.94 -2.70
N GLU A 51 2.10 -19.21 -2.88
CA GLU A 51 3.28 -19.29 -2.00
C GLU A 51 2.93 -18.76 -0.60
N GLY A 52 2.20 -17.64 -0.54
CA GLY A 52 1.72 -17.07 0.72
C GLY A 52 0.82 -18.03 1.48
N ASP A 53 -0.08 -18.72 0.79
CA ASP A 53 -1.01 -19.67 1.41
C ASP A 53 -0.30 -20.93 1.91
N LYS A 54 0.85 -21.29 1.34
CA LYS A 54 1.73 -22.37 1.81
C LYS A 54 2.70 -21.92 2.91
N SER A 55 2.85 -20.62 3.11
CA SER A 55 3.70 -20.09 4.16
C SER A 55 3.06 -20.30 5.54
N ASN A 56 3.90 -20.36 6.57
CA ASN A 56 3.43 -20.42 7.96
C ASN A 56 3.10 -19.02 8.53
N LEU A 57 2.79 -18.05 7.67
CA LEU A 57 2.45 -16.71 8.10
C LEU A 57 1.07 -16.70 8.78
N PRO A 58 0.98 -16.36 10.06
CA PRO A 58 -0.30 -16.32 10.77
C PRO A 58 -1.18 -15.20 10.22
N ASN A 59 -2.51 -15.37 10.31
CA ASN A 59 -3.51 -14.42 9.84
C ASN A 59 -3.33 -14.04 8.34
N ARG A 60 -2.96 -15.01 7.52
CA ARG A 60 -2.72 -14.81 6.09
C ARG A 60 -3.92 -14.18 5.37
N GLU A 61 -5.14 -14.49 5.81
CA GLU A 61 -6.39 -13.92 5.28
C GLU A 61 -6.51 -12.40 5.49
N LYS A 62 -5.75 -11.85 6.45
CA LYS A 62 -5.69 -10.40 6.74
C LYS A 62 -4.59 -9.67 5.99
N VAL A 63 -3.77 -10.39 5.22
CA VAL A 63 -2.73 -9.77 4.40
C VAL A 63 -3.38 -9.04 3.23
N ILE A 64 -2.89 -7.84 2.97
CA ILE A 64 -3.32 -7.04 1.82
C ILE A 64 -2.34 -7.20 0.66
N ARG A 65 -2.87 -7.08 -0.56
CA ARG A 65 -2.08 -6.87 -1.76
C ARG A 65 -2.23 -5.43 -2.23
N ASN A 66 -1.22 -4.95 -2.90
CA ASN A 66 -1.13 -3.58 -3.33
C ASN A 66 -0.89 -3.54 -4.83
N LEU A 67 -1.67 -2.75 -5.53
CA LEU A 67 -1.60 -2.60 -6.97
C LEU A 67 -1.14 -1.18 -7.29
N PHE A 68 -0.01 -1.05 -7.95
CA PHE A 68 0.46 0.23 -8.44
C PHE A 68 0.00 0.41 -9.89
N LEU A 69 -0.92 1.34 -10.10
CA LEU A 69 -1.64 1.54 -11.35
C LEU A 69 -1.37 2.94 -11.91
N CYS A 70 -1.60 3.10 -13.20
CA CYS A 70 -1.57 4.39 -13.87
C CYS A 70 -2.72 4.54 -14.87
N ASP A 71 -3.06 5.78 -15.22
CA ASP A 71 -3.99 6.09 -16.28
C ASP A 71 -3.38 5.83 -17.68
N ALA A 72 -4.20 5.87 -18.73
CA ALA A 72 -3.76 5.65 -20.12
C ALA A 72 -2.67 6.63 -20.57
N LYS A 73 -2.61 7.83 -19.99
CA LYS A 73 -1.62 8.87 -20.34
C LYS A 73 -0.37 8.79 -19.46
N LYS A 74 -0.35 7.88 -18.45
CA LYS A 74 0.73 7.73 -17.47
C LYS A 74 1.05 9.03 -16.72
N LYS A 75 0.03 9.86 -16.49
CA LYS A 75 0.14 11.13 -15.76
C LYS A 75 -0.36 11.03 -14.33
N ASN A 76 -1.35 10.17 -14.10
CA ASN A 76 -1.94 9.95 -12.80
C ASN A 76 -1.61 8.53 -12.34
N PHE A 77 -1.14 8.41 -11.12
CA PHE A 77 -0.76 7.15 -10.50
C PHE A 77 -1.64 6.86 -9.30
N TYR A 78 -1.88 5.58 -9.07
CA TYR A 78 -2.79 5.10 -8.04
C TYR A 78 -2.15 3.93 -7.29
N LEU A 79 -2.18 3.96 -5.98
CA LEU A 79 -1.79 2.83 -5.14
C LEU A 79 -3.04 2.27 -4.46
N VAL A 80 -3.47 1.09 -4.91
CA VAL A 80 -4.72 0.45 -4.49
C VAL A 80 -4.42 -0.71 -3.56
N SER A 81 -4.99 -0.68 -2.36
CA SER A 81 -4.80 -1.71 -1.33
C SER A 81 -6.12 -2.43 -1.04
N LEU A 82 -6.09 -3.76 -1.05
CA LEU A 82 -7.25 -4.63 -0.79
C LEU A 82 -6.77 -5.96 -0.21
N PHE A 83 -7.65 -6.74 0.40
CA PHE A 83 -7.29 -8.07 0.88
C PHE A 83 -6.76 -8.96 -0.25
N VAL A 84 -5.77 -9.78 0.07
CA VAL A 84 -5.01 -10.58 -0.92
C VAL A 84 -5.90 -11.50 -1.77
N HIS A 85 -6.97 -12.06 -1.19
CA HIS A 85 -7.89 -12.95 -1.89
C HIS A 85 -9.00 -12.24 -2.66
N LYS A 86 -9.12 -10.93 -2.53
CA LYS A 86 -10.17 -10.15 -3.19
C LYS A 86 -9.79 -9.88 -4.64
N ASN A 87 -10.67 -10.25 -5.57
CA ASN A 87 -10.49 -9.90 -6.98
C ASN A 87 -10.93 -8.45 -7.25
N ILE A 88 -10.19 -7.77 -8.09
CA ILE A 88 -10.50 -6.41 -8.53
C ILE A 88 -10.68 -6.38 -10.06
N ASN A 89 -11.71 -5.66 -10.49
CA ASN A 89 -11.93 -5.34 -11.89
C ASN A 89 -11.47 -3.91 -12.16
N LEU A 90 -10.37 -3.76 -12.92
CA LEU A 90 -9.80 -2.43 -13.21
C LEU A 90 -10.74 -1.52 -14.00
N LYS A 91 -11.66 -2.08 -14.79
CA LYS A 91 -12.67 -1.29 -15.49
C LYS A 91 -13.66 -0.68 -14.50
N GLU A 92 -14.22 -1.50 -13.62
CA GLU A 92 -15.13 -1.02 -12.56
C GLU A 92 -14.46 -0.03 -11.60
N LEU A 93 -13.18 -0.25 -11.29
CA LEU A 93 -12.40 0.69 -10.49
C LEU A 93 -12.25 2.03 -11.23
N SER A 94 -11.94 2.00 -12.53
CA SER A 94 -11.77 3.22 -13.32
C SER A 94 -13.05 4.07 -13.46
N GLU A 95 -14.23 3.48 -13.25
CA GLU A 95 -15.52 4.19 -13.23
C GLU A 95 -15.76 4.93 -11.90
N LYS A 96 -15.03 4.52 -10.83
CA LYS A 96 -15.21 5.06 -9.48
C LYS A 96 -14.15 6.08 -9.07
N ILE A 97 -13.08 6.21 -9.84
CA ILE A 97 -11.99 7.15 -9.60
C ILE A 97 -11.86 8.10 -10.80
N PRO A 98 -11.16 9.23 -10.69
CA PRO A 98 -10.99 10.19 -11.78
C PRO A 98 -10.04 9.65 -12.87
N SER A 99 -10.35 8.48 -13.44
CA SER A 99 -9.59 7.86 -14.52
C SER A 99 -10.53 7.20 -15.53
N LYS A 100 -10.17 7.28 -16.82
CA LYS A 100 -10.94 6.63 -17.89
C LYS A 100 -10.50 5.20 -18.16
N ARG A 101 -9.26 4.85 -17.89
CA ARG A 101 -8.67 3.54 -18.14
C ARG A 101 -7.46 3.36 -17.24
N LEU A 102 -7.42 2.23 -16.55
CA LEU A 102 -6.32 1.85 -15.67
C LEU A 102 -5.52 0.69 -16.26
N SER A 103 -4.23 0.72 -16.02
CA SER A 103 -3.29 -0.36 -16.26
C SER A 103 -2.25 -0.42 -15.14
N PHE A 104 -1.55 -1.55 -15.03
CA PHE A 104 -0.39 -1.62 -14.12
C PHE A 104 0.68 -0.61 -14.55
N ALA A 105 1.20 0.12 -13.59
CA ALA A 105 2.35 0.99 -13.80
C ALA A 105 3.60 0.13 -14.11
N LYS A 106 4.55 0.69 -14.84
CA LYS A 106 5.80 0.01 -15.14
C LYS A 106 6.70 -0.06 -13.91
N GLN A 107 7.59 -1.04 -13.90
CA GLN A 107 8.58 -1.23 -12.82
C GLN A 107 9.41 0.04 -12.57
N GLU A 108 9.86 0.70 -13.64
CA GLU A 108 10.66 1.91 -13.52
C GLU A 108 9.93 3.03 -12.76
N ALA A 109 8.62 3.19 -13.01
CA ALA A 109 7.81 4.18 -12.30
C ALA A 109 7.64 3.79 -10.82
N MET A 110 7.46 2.51 -10.52
CA MET A 110 7.38 2.02 -9.15
C MET A 110 8.68 2.27 -8.37
N GLU A 111 9.82 1.94 -8.97
CA GLU A 111 11.14 2.15 -8.37
C GLU A 111 11.45 3.64 -8.16
N GLN A 112 11.07 4.49 -9.12
CA GLN A 112 11.30 5.94 -9.03
C GLN A 112 10.38 6.64 -8.03
N MET A 113 9.11 6.22 -7.94
CA MET A 113 8.09 6.94 -7.17
C MET A 113 7.88 6.38 -5.77
N LEU A 114 8.07 5.08 -5.57
CA LEU A 114 7.83 4.38 -4.31
C LEU A 114 9.13 3.85 -3.67
N GLU A 115 10.20 3.76 -4.46
CA GLU A 115 11.52 3.26 -4.06
C GLU A 115 11.48 1.82 -3.50
N VAL A 116 10.61 0.99 -4.08
CA VAL A 116 10.48 -0.43 -3.77
C VAL A 116 10.69 -1.30 -5.01
N LYS A 117 11.12 -2.54 -4.80
CA LYS A 117 11.28 -3.54 -5.85
C LYS A 117 9.95 -4.23 -6.17
N PRO A 118 9.83 -4.88 -7.35
CA PRO A 118 8.70 -5.75 -7.65
C PRO A 118 8.46 -6.77 -6.54
N GLY A 119 7.19 -6.99 -6.19
CA GLY A 119 6.79 -7.86 -5.08
C GLY A 119 6.82 -7.19 -3.69
N SER A 120 7.36 -5.97 -3.57
CA SER A 120 7.44 -5.25 -2.28
C SER A 120 6.55 -4.02 -2.19
N VAL A 121 5.61 -3.83 -3.13
CA VAL A 121 4.66 -2.71 -3.10
C VAL A 121 3.82 -2.77 -1.83
N THR A 122 3.79 -1.66 -1.11
CA THR A 122 3.13 -1.53 0.20
C THR A 122 2.53 -0.13 0.35
N PRO A 123 1.45 0.06 1.13
CA PRO A 123 0.95 1.40 1.42
C PRO A 123 1.99 2.30 2.09
N LEU A 124 2.88 1.70 2.88
CA LEU A 124 3.96 2.43 3.57
C LEU A 124 4.96 3.08 2.60
N ALA A 125 5.11 2.53 1.38
CA ALA A 125 5.99 3.08 0.37
C ALA A 125 5.55 4.45 -0.16
N ILE A 126 4.30 4.85 0.09
CA ILE A 126 3.82 6.17 -0.25
C ILE A 126 4.61 7.28 0.46
N LEU A 127 5.19 6.98 1.63
CA LEU A 127 6.02 7.91 2.38
C LEU A 127 7.30 8.30 1.65
N ASN A 128 7.76 7.49 0.68
CA ASN A 128 8.88 7.81 -0.21
C ASN A 128 8.47 8.66 -1.41
N ASN A 129 7.16 8.81 -1.68
CA ASN A 129 6.67 9.61 -2.81
C ASN A 129 6.76 11.11 -2.49
N LYS A 130 7.91 11.71 -2.75
CA LYS A 130 8.20 13.13 -2.47
C LYS A 130 7.28 14.09 -3.23
N ASP A 131 6.92 13.72 -4.47
CA ASP A 131 6.07 14.54 -5.34
C ASP A 131 4.59 14.53 -4.95
N LYS A 132 4.18 13.59 -4.07
CA LYS A 132 2.80 13.45 -3.57
C LYS A 132 1.77 13.38 -4.72
N ASN A 133 2.15 12.72 -5.79
CA ASN A 133 1.38 12.63 -7.04
C ASN A 133 0.77 11.23 -7.26
N ILE A 134 0.69 10.42 -6.21
CA ILE A 134 0.04 9.11 -6.21
C ILE A 134 -1.22 9.19 -5.35
N LEU A 135 -2.37 8.86 -5.93
CA LEU A 135 -3.61 8.76 -5.17
C LEU A 135 -3.69 7.40 -4.46
N MET A 136 -3.73 7.43 -3.12
CA MET A 136 -3.99 6.23 -2.31
C MET A 136 -5.46 5.86 -2.35
N ILE A 137 -5.73 4.57 -2.57
CA ILE A 137 -7.08 4.01 -2.59
C ILE A 137 -7.09 2.74 -1.71
N PHE A 138 -7.94 2.75 -0.72
CA PHE A 138 -8.19 1.60 0.14
C PHE A 138 -9.56 1.00 -0.12
N ASP A 139 -9.62 -0.33 -0.16
CA ASP A 139 -10.90 -1.01 -0.14
C ASP A 139 -11.59 -0.80 1.21
N SER A 140 -12.88 -0.49 1.21
CA SER A 140 -13.62 -0.22 2.45
C SER A 140 -13.72 -1.42 3.41
N GLU A 141 -13.53 -2.65 2.91
CA GLU A 141 -13.49 -3.84 3.77
C GLU A 141 -12.29 -3.85 4.72
N LEU A 142 -11.27 -3.00 4.48
CA LEU A 142 -10.12 -2.87 5.38
C LEU A 142 -10.44 -2.09 6.66
N GLN A 143 -11.52 -1.30 6.66
CA GLN A 143 -11.95 -0.53 7.84
C GLN A 143 -12.23 -1.42 9.04
N ASN A 144 -11.78 -0.98 10.21
CA ASN A 144 -11.92 -1.70 11.48
C ASN A 144 -11.26 -3.08 11.50
N GLN A 145 -10.28 -3.32 10.59
CA GLN A 145 -9.54 -4.56 10.51
C GLN A 145 -8.09 -4.40 10.97
N THR A 146 -7.52 -5.49 11.48
CA THR A 146 -6.07 -5.65 11.51
C THR A 146 -5.63 -6.13 10.14
N ILE A 147 -4.68 -5.46 9.52
CA ILE A 147 -4.20 -5.76 8.17
C ILE A 147 -2.70 -6.05 8.19
N GLY A 148 -2.28 -6.99 7.34
CA GLY A 148 -0.90 -7.39 7.16
C GLY A 148 -0.30 -6.83 5.87
N MET A 149 0.90 -6.26 5.92
CA MET A 149 1.60 -5.71 4.75
C MET A 149 3.11 -5.82 4.88
N HIS A 150 3.81 -5.71 3.75
CA HIS A 150 5.27 -5.67 3.75
C HIS A 150 5.80 -4.35 4.31
N PRO A 151 6.78 -4.38 5.22
CA PRO A 151 7.50 -3.18 5.64
C PRO A 151 8.62 -2.85 4.64
N MET A 152 8.27 -2.41 3.43
CA MET A 152 9.16 -2.05 2.30
C MET A 152 9.87 -3.21 1.61
N GLU A 153 9.95 -4.38 2.22
CA GLU A 153 10.61 -5.57 1.68
C GLU A 153 9.71 -6.80 1.81
N ASN A 154 9.83 -7.70 0.83
CA ASN A 154 9.06 -8.94 0.75
C ASN A 154 9.69 -10.09 1.59
N THR A 155 10.29 -9.76 2.72
CA THR A 155 10.91 -10.74 3.66
C THR A 155 10.34 -10.63 5.06
N ALA A 156 9.31 -9.81 5.22
CA ALA A 156 8.56 -9.68 6.47
C ALA A 156 7.14 -9.21 6.20
N THR A 157 6.25 -9.47 7.15
CA THR A 157 4.92 -8.89 7.21
C THR A 157 4.70 -8.24 8.57
N VAL A 158 4.20 -7.01 8.57
CA VAL A 158 3.73 -6.32 9.78
C VAL A 158 2.21 -6.30 9.79
N PHE A 159 1.64 -6.59 10.95
CA PHE A 159 0.21 -6.49 11.20
C PHE A 159 -0.07 -5.32 12.13
N LEU A 160 -0.95 -4.43 11.71
CA LEU A 160 -1.39 -3.27 12.49
C LEU A 160 -2.86 -2.95 12.16
N LYS A 161 -3.48 -2.09 12.94
CA LYS A 161 -4.85 -1.66 12.66
C LYS A 161 -4.89 -0.75 11.43
N PHE A 162 -5.89 -0.92 10.59
CA PHE A 162 -6.09 -0.08 9.41
C PHE A 162 -6.17 1.41 9.78
N GLU A 163 -6.85 1.75 10.86
CA GLU A 163 -7.03 3.13 11.33
C GLU A 163 -5.69 3.78 11.69
N ASP A 164 -4.77 3.01 12.29
CA ASP A 164 -3.43 3.48 12.63
C ASP A 164 -2.62 3.76 11.37
N LEU A 165 -2.68 2.84 10.38
CA LEU A 165 -2.07 3.06 9.06
C LEU A 165 -2.66 4.29 8.38
N TYR A 166 -3.99 4.38 8.32
CA TYR A 166 -4.68 5.48 7.68
C TYR A 166 -4.29 6.83 8.29
N THR A 167 -4.30 6.91 9.63
CA THR A 167 -3.90 8.11 10.37
C THR A 167 -2.43 8.47 10.15
N LEU A 168 -1.55 7.46 10.04
CA LEU A 168 -0.13 7.65 9.75
C LEU A 168 0.09 8.27 8.36
N LEU A 169 -0.63 7.79 7.35
CA LEU A 169 -0.43 8.20 5.97
C LEU A 169 -1.15 9.50 5.60
N LEU A 170 -2.24 9.81 6.31
CA LEU A 170 -3.06 10.99 6.07
C LEU A 170 -2.26 12.30 6.00
N PRO A 171 -1.32 12.60 6.91
CA PRO A 171 -0.51 13.81 6.88
C PRO A 171 0.45 13.89 5.69
N HIS A 172 0.76 12.78 5.04
CA HIS A 172 1.65 12.78 3.88
C HIS A 172 1.00 13.46 2.67
N GLY A 173 -0.33 13.34 2.51
CA GLY A 173 -1.10 14.11 1.52
C GLY A 173 -1.04 13.54 0.10
N ASN A 174 -0.94 12.22 -0.04
CA ASN A 174 -1.09 11.50 -1.31
C ASN A 174 -2.51 10.99 -1.50
#